data_11a3e07588c3486a23d4dc5ab0380b8f
#
_entry.id   11a3e07588c3486a23d4dc5ab0380b8f
#
_cell.length_a   1.000
_cell.length_b   1.000
_cell.length_c   1.000
_cell.angle_alpha   90.00
_cell.angle_beta   90.00
_cell.angle_gamma   90.00
#
_symmetry.space_group_name_H-M   'P 1'
#
loop_
_entity.id
_entity.type
_entity.pdbx_description
1 polymer ?
#
loop_
_entity_poly.entity_id
_entity_poly.type
_entity_poly.pdbx_seq_one_letter_code
_entity_poly.pdbx_strand_id
1 'polypeptide(L)'
;MIVESVVWPEMERYSRLQDLMETGANYGTYIVSGGGPDFSIGLFQMKPSFVEELEKAWMRSGLARRYSLWFDTADNATARKVRIARLQKEEWQVIYAGVFLRMLYASYGSFDKQGKRRQEGLETLPVQEQVRLAATAYNRGCPWAAPGYGDLDLLRAHAGDKHFHYALVPGRHTRRYCYAALALRHYRALQRLNS
;
A
#
# COMPACT_ATOMS: atom_id res chain seq x y z
N MET A 1 -13.79 -6.69 0.81
CA MET A 1 -13.90 -6.17 -0.58
C MET A 1 -12.94 -5.01 -0.89
N ILE A 2 -12.93 -3.85 -0.19
CA ILE A 2 -12.03 -2.74 -0.57
C ILE A 2 -10.55 -3.14 -0.43
N VAL A 3 -10.11 -3.63 0.73
CA VAL A 3 -8.72 -4.08 0.98
C VAL A 3 -8.27 -5.05 -0.10
N GLU A 4 -9.02 -6.11 -0.30
CA GLU A 4 -8.75 -7.15 -1.28
C GLU A 4 -8.62 -6.58 -2.70
N SER A 5 -9.56 -5.73 -3.11
CA SER A 5 -9.52 -5.12 -4.44
C SER A 5 -8.30 -4.22 -4.64
N VAL A 6 -7.88 -3.51 -3.59
CA VAL A 6 -6.70 -2.62 -3.64
C VAL A 6 -5.41 -3.42 -3.86
N VAL A 7 -5.25 -4.57 -3.22
CA VAL A 7 -4.02 -5.38 -3.33
C VAL A 7 -4.07 -6.43 -4.45
N TRP A 8 -5.26 -6.68 -5.02
CA TRP A 8 -5.48 -7.71 -6.05
C TRP A 8 -4.51 -7.66 -7.22
N PRO A 9 -4.17 -6.50 -7.82
CA PRO A 9 -3.23 -6.48 -8.93
C PRO A 9 -1.85 -7.04 -8.59
N GLU A 10 -1.40 -6.93 -7.34
CA GLU A 10 -0.16 -7.53 -6.89
C GLU A 10 -0.30 -9.04 -6.71
N MET A 11 -1.43 -9.49 -6.15
CA MET A 11 -1.72 -10.93 -5.99
C MET A 11 -1.77 -11.65 -7.34
N GLU A 12 -2.39 -11.03 -8.36
CA GLU A 12 -2.44 -11.57 -9.72
C GLU A 12 -1.05 -11.67 -10.37
N ARG A 13 -0.13 -10.78 -9.97
CA ARG A 13 1.27 -10.72 -10.44
C ARG A 13 2.20 -11.64 -9.66
N TYR A 14 1.85 -12.02 -8.45
CA TYR A 14 2.74 -12.68 -7.50
C TYR A 14 3.44 -13.93 -8.06
N SER A 15 4.74 -14.03 -7.80
CA SER A 15 5.58 -15.19 -8.09
C SER A 15 6.41 -15.56 -6.86
N ARG A 16 6.21 -16.76 -6.32
CA ARG A 16 6.95 -17.24 -5.15
C ARG A 16 8.46 -17.27 -5.36
N LEU A 17 8.93 -17.61 -6.56
CA LEU A 17 10.36 -17.67 -6.86
C LEU A 17 10.99 -16.27 -6.84
N GLN A 18 10.33 -15.30 -7.47
CA GLN A 18 10.78 -13.91 -7.47
C GLN A 18 10.79 -13.35 -6.05
N ASP A 19 9.74 -13.57 -5.28
CA ASP A 19 9.62 -13.13 -3.89
C ASP A 19 10.75 -13.68 -3.00
N LEU A 20 11.11 -14.95 -3.16
CA LEU A 20 12.23 -15.55 -2.41
C LEU A 20 13.57 -14.89 -2.72
N MET A 21 13.83 -14.58 -4.00
CA MET A 21 15.07 -13.91 -4.43
C MET A 21 15.11 -12.46 -3.92
N GLU A 22 14.02 -11.72 -4.05
CA GLU A 22 13.90 -10.33 -3.61
C GLU A 22 14.00 -10.21 -2.08
N THR A 23 13.38 -11.14 -1.34
CA THR A 23 13.48 -11.21 0.12
C THR A 23 14.92 -11.47 0.56
N GLY A 24 15.64 -12.40 -0.10
CA GLY A 24 17.06 -12.68 0.18
C GLY A 24 17.95 -11.45 -0.02
N ALA A 25 17.71 -10.68 -1.08
CA ALA A 25 18.43 -9.43 -1.36
C ALA A 25 18.15 -8.36 -0.29
N ASN A 26 16.90 -8.23 0.17
CA ASN A 26 16.53 -7.29 1.25
C ASN A 26 17.22 -7.62 2.59
N TYR A 27 17.44 -8.91 2.90
CA TYR A 27 18.20 -9.29 4.10
C TYR A 27 19.63 -8.74 4.07
N GLY A 28 20.30 -8.80 2.91
CA GLY A 28 21.68 -8.34 2.78
C GLY A 28 21.83 -6.82 2.84
N THR A 29 20.89 -6.07 2.33
CA THR A 29 21.00 -4.62 2.13
C THR A 29 20.18 -3.81 3.13
N TYR A 30 18.86 -3.96 3.11
CA TYR A 30 17.96 -3.16 3.95
C TYR A 30 18.21 -3.36 5.45
N ILE A 31 18.46 -4.60 5.91
CA ILE A 31 18.68 -4.87 7.33
C ILE A 31 19.98 -4.24 7.83
N VAL A 32 21.06 -4.37 7.06
CA VAL A 32 22.40 -3.95 7.50
C VAL A 32 22.55 -2.42 7.43
N SER A 33 22.21 -1.81 6.30
CA SER A 33 22.49 -0.41 6.03
C SER A 33 21.29 0.53 6.16
N GLY A 34 20.06 -0.02 6.22
CA GLY A 34 18.83 0.77 6.14
C GLY A 34 18.58 1.37 4.74
N GLY A 35 19.41 1.00 3.76
CA GLY A 35 19.33 1.46 2.37
C GLY A 35 19.66 0.34 1.38
N GLY A 36 19.71 0.67 0.09
CA GLY A 36 19.96 -0.29 -0.98
C GLY A 36 18.69 -0.71 -1.71
N PRO A 37 18.72 -1.80 -2.49
CA PRO A 37 17.55 -2.29 -3.20
C PRO A 37 16.40 -2.57 -2.23
N ASP A 38 15.25 -1.97 -2.52
CA ASP A 38 14.04 -2.07 -1.70
C ASP A 38 13.00 -2.87 -2.49
N PHE A 39 13.22 -4.18 -2.54
CA PHE A 39 12.35 -5.10 -3.25
C PHE A 39 11.06 -5.37 -2.48
N SER A 40 10.00 -5.62 -3.21
CA SER A 40 8.71 -5.99 -2.64
C SER A 40 8.74 -7.40 -2.06
N ILE A 41 7.99 -7.64 -0.98
CA ILE A 41 7.92 -8.92 -0.28
C ILE A 41 6.46 -9.39 -0.18
N GLY A 42 6.26 -10.68 -0.41
CA GLY A 42 5.03 -11.41 -0.13
C GLY A 42 3.92 -11.16 -1.13
N LEU A 43 2.76 -11.75 -0.85
CA LEU A 43 1.61 -11.80 -1.75
C LEU A 43 1.11 -10.41 -2.19
N PHE A 44 1.18 -9.41 -1.30
CA PHE A 44 0.74 -8.04 -1.56
C PHE A 44 1.87 -7.13 -2.08
N GLN A 45 3.06 -7.69 -2.28
CA GLN A 45 4.22 -7.00 -2.85
C GLN A 45 4.54 -5.68 -2.15
N MET A 46 4.58 -5.71 -0.81
CA MET A 46 4.90 -4.53 0.00
C MET A 46 6.41 -4.35 0.13
N LYS A 47 6.87 -3.13 -0.09
CA LYS A 47 8.27 -2.76 0.11
C LYS A 47 8.57 -2.52 1.58
N PRO A 48 9.72 -2.97 2.11
CA PRO A 48 10.11 -2.70 3.50
C PRO A 48 10.14 -1.21 3.84
N SER A 49 10.61 -0.33 2.96
CA SER A 49 10.61 1.10 3.17
C SER A 49 9.19 1.70 3.25
N PHE A 50 8.28 1.23 2.40
CA PHE A 50 6.87 1.65 2.46
C PHE A 50 6.24 1.29 3.79
N VAL A 51 6.48 0.06 4.27
CA VAL A 51 5.95 -0.41 5.56
C VAL A 51 6.58 0.36 6.73
N GLU A 52 7.87 0.66 6.66
CA GLU A 52 8.55 1.49 7.66
C GLU A 52 7.91 2.87 7.81
N GLU A 53 7.69 3.55 6.70
CA GLU A 53 7.01 4.85 6.72
C GLU A 53 5.56 4.75 7.19
N LEU A 54 4.87 3.68 6.82
CA LEU A 54 3.51 3.40 7.28
C LEU A 54 3.47 3.19 8.81
N GLU A 55 4.39 2.39 9.38
CA GLU A 55 4.50 2.17 10.83
C GLU A 55 4.78 3.50 11.57
N LYS A 56 5.75 4.29 11.08
CA LYS A 56 6.07 5.60 11.64
C LYS A 56 4.86 6.56 11.59
N ALA A 57 4.16 6.61 10.47
CA ALA A 57 2.98 7.45 10.31
C ALA A 57 1.82 7.00 11.22
N TRP A 58 1.59 5.69 11.33
CA TRP A 58 0.60 5.09 12.22
C TRP A 58 0.84 5.48 13.68
N MET A 59 2.08 5.34 14.15
CA MET A 59 2.43 5.69 15.53
C MET A 59 2.25 7.18 15.83
N ARG A 60 2.50 8.06 14.84
CA ARG A 60 2.28 9.50 14.98
C ARG A 60 0.81 9.94 14.91
N SER A 61 -0.05 9.14 14.31
CA SER A 61 -1.44 9.53 14.01
C SER A 61 -2.41 9.42 15.20
N GLY A 62 -1.99 8.78 16.30
CA GLY A 62 -2.87 8.43 17.41
C GLY A 62 -3.75 7.20 17.18
N LEU A 63 -3.78 6.65 15.96
CA LEU A 63 -4.55 5.44 15.62
C LEU A 63 -4.00 4.20 16.33
N ALA A 64 -2.70 4.17 16.65
CA ALA A 64 -2.07 3.11 17.42
C ALA A 64 -2.81 2.83 18.73
N ARG A 65 -3.15 3.89 19.49
CA ARG A 65 -3.95 3.80 20.74
C ARG A 65 -5.37 3.32 20.46
N ARG A 66 -6.03 3.88 19.42
CA ARG A 66 -7.42 3.55 19.10
C ARG A 66 -7.63 2.09 18.73
N TYR A 67 -6.64 1.49 18.03
CA TYR A 67 -6.71 0.12 17.53
C TYR A 67 -5.84 -0.88 18.32
N SER A 68 -5.19 -0.43 19.40
CA SER A 68 -4.29 -1.24 20.22
C SER A 68 -3.24 -1.97 19.40
N LEU A 69 -2.72 -1.32 18.35
CA LEU A 69 -1.72 -1.87 17.45
C LEU A 69 -0.47 -0.97 17.47
N TRP A 70 0.66 -1.54 17.92
CA TRP A 70 1.91 -0.81 18.13
C TRP A 70 3.03 -1.38 17.29
N PHE A 71 3.85 -0.51 16.75
CA PHE A 71 5.03 -0.87 15.97
C PHE A 71 6.29 -0.30 16.64
N ASP A 72 7.38 -1.07 16.55
CA ASP A 72 8.71 -0.55 16.85
C ASP A 72 9.20 0.26 15.63
N THR A 73 9.33 1.57 15.83
CA THR A 73 9.76 2.50 14.78
C THR A 73 11.24 2.87 14.87
N ALA A 74 12.02 2.16 15.69
CA ALA A 74 13.45 2.38 15.79
C ALA A 74 14.15 2.12 14.44
N ASP A 75 15.11 2.99 14.12
CA ASP A 75 15.96 2.84 12.94
C ASP A 75 17.21 2.01 13.28
N ASN A 76 17.01 0.70 13.44
CA ASN A 76 18.08 -0.25 13.72
C ASN A 76 17.84 -1.60 13.03
N ALA A 77 18.90 -2.42 12.97
CA ALA A 77 18.86 -3.72 12.31
C ALA A 77 17.80 -4.67 12.92
N THR A 78 17.53 -4.60 14.21
CA THR A 78 16.54 -5.46 14.87
C THR A 78 15.12 -5.12 14.43
N ALA A 79 14.74 -3.85 14.43
CA ALA A 79 13.42 -3.41 13.96
C ALA A 79 13.22 -3.74 12.46
N ARG A 80 14.27 -3.55 11.63
CA ARG A 80 14.23 -3.90 10.21
C ARG A 80 14.06 -5.41 9.98
N LYS A 81 14.73 -6.27 10.78
CA LYS A 81 14.53 -7.74 10.72
C LYS A 81 13.11 -8.13 11.07
N VAL A 82 12.54 -7.56 12.12
CA VAL A 82 11.16 -7.82 12.54
C VAL A 82 10.18 -7.44 11.43
N ARG A 83 10.40 -6.30 10.77
CA ARG A 83 9.56 -5.82 9.66
C ARG A 83 9.57 -6.79 8.48
N ILE A 84 10.77 -7.26 8.06
CA ILE A 84 10.86 -8.27 7.00
C ILE A 84 10.18 -9.58 7.41
N ALA A 85 10.39 -10.06 8.63
CA ALA A 85 9.75 -11.28 9.12
C ALA A 85 8.21 -11.18 9.16
N ARG A 86 7.66 -9.99 9.42
CA ARG A 86 6.23 -9.70 9.29
C ARG A 86 5.77 -9.75 7.84
N LEU A 87 6.50 -9.11 6.92
CA LEU A 87 6.16 -9.08 5.51
C LEU A 87 6.14 -10.46 4.84
N GLN A 88 6.88 -11.43 5.38
CA GLN A 88 6.86 -12.82 4.92
C GLN A 88 5.60 -13.61 5.34
N LYS A 89 4.76 -13.04 6.20
CA LYS A 89 3.55 -13.68 6.73
C LYS A 89 2.30 -13.04 6.17
N GLU A 90 1.43 -13.84 5.59
CA GLU A 90 0.19 -13.35 4.95
C GLU A 90 -0.71 -12.59 5.92
N GLU A 91 -0.85 -13.06 7.17
CA GLU A 91 -1.63 -12.36 8.17
C GLU A 91 -1.12 -10.95 8.46
N TRP A 92 0.20 -10.76 8.46
CA TRP A 92 0.79 -9.44 8.65
C TRP A 92 0.60 -8.53 7.43
N GLN A 93 0.63 -9.08 6.24
CA GLN A 93 0.33 -8.30 5.03
C GLN A 93 -1.12 -7.81 5.02
N VAL A 94 -2.07 -8.63 5.47
CA VAL A 94 -3.47 -8.21 5.66
C VAL A 94 -3.57 -7.09 6.71
N ILE A 95 -2.85 -7.21 7.84
CA ILE A 95 -2.78 -6.16 8.86
C ILE A 95 -2.24 -4.86 8.26
N TYR A 96 -1.11 -4.90 7.54
CA TYR A 96 -0.52 -3.71 6.92
C TYR A 96 -1.42 -3.09 5.85
N ALA A 97 -2.12 -3.89 5.05
CA ALA A 97 -3.12 -3.37 4.10
C ALA A 97 -4.28 -2.67 4.82
N GLY A 98 -4.72 -3.22 5.96
CA GLY A 98 -5.72 -2.59 6.84
C GLY A 98 -5.21 -1.27 7.45
N VAL A 99 -3.98 -1.26 7.96
CA VAL A 99 -3.30 -0.05 8.47
C VAL A 99 -3.19 1.01 7.38
N PHE A 100 -2.74 0.62 6.19
CA PHE A 100 -2.68 1.52 5.03
C PHE A 100 -4.02 2.19 4.74
N LEU A 101 -5.09 1.41 4.63
CA LEU A 101 -6.41 1.97 4.36
C LEU A 101 -6.88 2.91 5.48
N ARG A 102 -6.70 2.54 6.74
CA ARG A 102 -7.05 3.41 7.88
C ARG A 102 -6.29 4.73 7.85
N MET A 103 -4.99 4.69 7.55
CA MET A 103 -4.17 5.88 7.38
C MET A 103 -4.63 6.72 6.21
N LEU A 104 -4.99 6.08 5.09
CA LEU A 104 -5.49 6.76 3.90
C LEU A 104 -6.80 7.51 4.23
N TYR A 105 -7.78 6.84 4.83
CA TYR A 105 -9.04 7.48 5.24
C TYR A 105 -8.84 8.59 6.26
N ALA A 106 -7.92 8.42 7.22
CA ALA A 106 -7.60 9.47 8.18
C ALA A 106 -6.97 10.71 7.52
N SER A 107 -6.20 10.51 6.44
CA SER A 107 -5.46 11.58 5.77
C SER A 107 -6.26 12.29 4.68
N TYR A 108 -7.11 11.55 3.96
CA TYR A 108 -7.97 12.07 2.90
C TYR A 108 -9.44 12.20 3.32
N GLY A 109 -9.72 12.13 4.63
CA GLY A 109 -11.05 12.29 5.20
C GLY A 109 -11.57 13.73 5.14
N SER A 110 -12.83 13.90 5.57
CA SER A 110 -13.56 15.17 5.54
C SER A 110 -12.96 16.28 6.43
N PHE A 111 -11.96 15.95 7.24
CA PHE A 111 -11.24 16.93 8.07
C PHE A 111 -9.75 16.88 7.78
N ASP A 112 -9.11 18.05 7.71
CA ASP A 112 -7.66 18.14 7.61
C ASP A 112 -6.97 17.92 8.96
N LYS A 113 -5.63 17.96 8.97
CA LYS A 113 -4.83 17.77 10.19
C LYS A 113 -5.08 18.86 11.27
N GLN A 114 -5.61 20.01 10.86
CA GLN A 114 -5.96 21.12 11.73
C GLN A 114 -7.43 21.06 12.19
N GLY A 115 -8.18 20.02 11.82
CA GLY A 115 -9.59 19.86 12.14
C GLY A 115 -10.53 20.73 11.31
N LYS A 116 -10.04 21.41 10.26
CA LYS A 116 -10.87 22.16 9.34
C LYS A 116 -11.58 21.20 8.39
N ARG A 117 -12.88 21.42 8.20
CA ARG A 117 -13.69 20.61 7.29
C ARG A 117 -13.27 20.87 5.84
N ARG A 118 -12.98 19.80 5.12
CA ARG A 118 -12.80 19.81 3.66
C ARG A 118 -14.16 19.81 2.97
N GLN A 119 -14.18 20.22 1.72
CA GLN A 119 -15.38 20.17 0.89
C GLN A 119 -15.80 18.72 0.64
N GLU A 120 -14.84 17.81 0.49
CA GLU A 120 -15.06 16.39 0.23
C GLU A 120 -13.99 15.54 0.94
N GLY A 121 -14.39 14.41 1.50
CA GLY A 121 -13.51 13.41 2.08
C GLY A 121 -13.62 12.09 1.33
N LEU A 122 -12.58 11.26 1.40
CA LEU A 122 -12.53 9.96 0.72
C LEU A 122 -13.73 9.08 1.12
N GLU A 123 -14.16 9.12 2.37
CA GLU A 123 -15.27 8.33 2.91
C GLU A 123 -16.64 8.76 2.36
N THR A 124 -16.76 9.97 1.82
CA THR A 124 -18.02 10.48 1.24
C THR A 124 -18.18 10.15 -0.24
N LEU A 125 -17.13 9.64 -0.88
CA LEU A 125 -17.16 9.26 -2.28
C LEU A 125 -17.91 7.93 -2.50
N PRO A 126 -18.45 7.69 -3.71
CA PRO A 126 -18.93 6.37 -4.10
C PRO A 126 -17.86 5.31 -3.89
N VAL A 127 -18.24 4.12 -3.42
CA VAL A 127 -17.28 3.06 -3.06
C VAL A 127 -16.33 2.70 -4.21
N GLN A 128 -16.81 2.71 -5.45
CA GLN A 128 -15.95 2.45 -6.62
C GLN A 128 -14.84 3.51 -6.76
N GLU A 129 -15.14 4.77 -6.45
CA GLU A 129 -14.16 5.85 -6.45
C GLU A 129 -13.17 5.69 -5.28
N GLN A 130 -13.65 5.29 -4.10
CA GLN A 130 -12.79 4.97 -2.98
C GLN A 130 -11.79 3.86 -3.33
N VAL A 131 -12.24 2.77 -3.98
CA VAL A 131 -11.37 1.68 -4.47
C VAL A 131 -10.35 2.21 -5.47
N ARG A 132 -10.78 3.03 -6.45
CA ARG A 132 -9.91 3.60 -7.47
C ARG A 132 -8.80 4.45 -6.86
N LEU A 133 -9.14 5.33 -5.94
CA LEU A 133 -8.18 6.23 -5.30
C LEU A 133 -7.28 5.49 -4.30
N ALA A 134 -7.82 4.55 -3.52
CA ALA A 134 -7.01 3.74 -2.62
C ALA A 134 -5.99 2.87 -3.38
N ALA A 135 -6.38 2.28 -4.49
CA ALA A 135 -5.47 1.51 -5.35
C ALA A 135 -4.39 2.40 -5.99
N THR A 136 -4.75 3.64 -6.38
CA THR A 136 -3.78 4.62 -6.87
C THR A 136 -2.75 4.96 -5.80
N ALA A 137 -3.20 5.25 -4.58
CA ALA A 137 -2.32 5.57 -3.45
C ALA A 137 -1.41 4.39 -3.09
N TYR A 138 -1.94 3.17 -3.11
CA TYR A 138 -1.16 1.96 -2.83
C TYR A 138 -0.03 1.75 -3.82
N ASN A 139 -0.34 1.78 -5.11
CA ASN A 139 0.65 1.58 -6.19
C ASN A 139 1.72 2.68 -6.23
N ARG A 140 1.40 3.90 -5.83
CA ARG A 140 2.34 5.02 -5.79
C ARG A 140 3.24 5.03 -4.55
N GLY A 141 2.97 4.18 -3.56
CA GLY A 141 3.69 4.19 -2.31
C GLY A 141 3.42 5.49 -1.56
N CYS A 142 2.30 5.60 -0.93
CA CYS A 142 1.72 6.79 -0.30
C CYS A 142 2.73 7.58 0.56
N PRO A 143 3.25 8.71 0.10
CA PRO A 143 4.25 9.49 0.84
C PRO A 143 3.55 10.34 1.92
N TRP A 144 3.37 9.79 3.12
CA TRP A 144 2.70 10.42 4.27
C TRP A 144 3.27 11.79 4.67
N ALA A 145 4.47 12.10 4.21
CA ALA A 145 5.16 13.36 4.48
C ALA A 145 5.28 14.28 3.25
N ALA A 146 4.82 13.84 2.06
CA ALA A 146 4.99 14.64 0.84
C ALA A 146 4.08 15.87 0.81
N PRO A 147 4.52 16.97 0.20
CA PRO A 147 3.66 18.09 -0.11
C PRO A 147 2.44 17.65 -0.93
N GLY A 148 1.24 18.14 -0.59
CA GLY A 148 -0.01 17.75 -1.25
C GLY A 148 -0.59 16.42 -0.76
N TYR A 149 0.05 15.75 0.21
CA TYR A 149 -0.56 14.58 0.84
C TYR A 149 -1.87 14.97 1.55
N GLY A 150 -2.94 14.22 1.25
CA GLY A 150 -4.30 14.52 1.70
C GLY A 150 -5.12 15.36 0.70
N ASP A 151 -4.57 15.70 -0.46
CA ASP A 151 -5.27 16.34 -1.56
C ASP A 151 -5.88 15.27 -2.50
N LEU A 152 -7.22 15.20 -2.51
CA LEU A 152 -7.96 14.25 -3.35
C LEU A 152 -7.80 14.53 -4.83
N ASP A 153 -7.68 15.79 -5.24
CA ASP A 153 -7.56 16.16 -6.66
C ASP A 153 -6.21 15.74 -7.22
N LEU A 154 -5.14 15.88 -6.42
CA LEU A 154 -3.84 15.34 -6.77
C LEU A 154 -3.87 13.82 -6.92
N LEU A 155 -4.56 13.12 -6.01
CA LEU A 155 -4.71 11.67 -6.10
C LEU A 155 -5.54 11.25 -7.32
N ARG A 156 -6.60 11.98 -7.63
CA ARG A 156 -7.43 11.79 -8.84
C ARG A 156 -6.65 11.97 -10.13
N ALA A 157 -5.78 12.97 -10.20
CA ALA A 157 -4.95 13.25 -11.38
C ALA A 157 -4.08 12.04 -11.76
N HIS A 158 -3.66 11.24 -10.77
CA HIS A 158 -2.84 10.05 -10.98
C HIS A 158 -3.60 8.73 -11.14
N ALA A 159 -4.92 8.73 -10.98
CA ALA A 159 -5.70 7.49 -10.98
C ALA A 159 -5.80 6.80 -12.35
N GLY A 160 -5.38 7.47 -13.42
CA GLY A 160 -5.28 6.92 -14.78
C GLY A 160 -3.89 6.45 -15.19
N ASP A 161 -2.87 6.65 -14.35
CA ASP A 161 -1.47 6.39 -14.69
C ASP A 161 -1.23 4.92 -15.00
N LYS A 162 -0.50 4.65 -16.10
CA LYS A 162 -0.16 3.30 -16.55
C LYS A 162 1.31 3.00 -16.22
N HIS A 163 1.60 2.76 -14.96
CA HIS A 163 2.96 2.46 -14.49
C HIS A 163 3.12 1.02 -13.99
N PHE A 164 2.03 0.30 -13.81
CA PHE A 164 2.06 -1.07 -13.31
C PHE A 164 2.43 -2.07 -14.41
N HIS A 165 3.37 -2.96 -14.09
CA HIS A 165 3.82 -4.02 -14.99
C HIS A 165 3.53 -5.38 -14.38
N TYR A 166 3.00 -6.32 -15.17
CA TYR A 166 3.09 -7.73 -14.81
C TYR A 166 4.54 -8.21 -14.93
N ALA A 167 4.90 -9.24 -14.13
CA ALA A 167 6.20 -9.85 -14.22
C ALA A 167 6.53 -10.22 -15.69
N LEU A 168 7.77 -9.97 -16.09
CA LEU A 168 8.24 -10.28 -17.43
C LEU A 168 8.14 -11.79 -17.69
N VAL A 169 7.32 -12.18 -18.64
CA VAL A 169 7.48 -13.47 -19.30
C VAL A 169 8.61 -13.28 -20.28
N PRO A 170 9.71 -14.05 -20.22
CA PRO A 170 10.80 -13.93 -21.17
C PRO A 170 10.28 -13.93 -22.61
N GLY A 171 10.73 -12.94 -23.42
CA GLY A 171 10.35 -12.80 -24.81
C GLY A 171 9.05 -12.04 -25.12
N ARG A 172 8.32 -11.55 -24.13
CA ARG A 172 7.15 -10.68 -24.36
C ARG A 172 7.44 -9.23 -23.98
N HIS A 173 6.94 -8.29 -24.81
CA HIS A 173 7.00 -6.87 -24.49
C HIS A 173 6.20 -6.59 -23.20
N THR A 174 6.80 -5.85 -22.27
CA THR A 174 6.17 -5.46 -21.02
C THR A 174 4.99 -4.54 -21.31
N ARG A 175 3.77 -5.00 -21.05
CA ARG A 175 2.59 -4.17 -21.18
C ARG A 175 2.38 -3.39 -19.88
N ARG A 176 2.12 -2.09 -20.00
CA ARG A 176 1.79 -1.22 -18.87
C ARG A 176 0.29 -1.18 -18.65
N TYR A 177 -0.10 -1.22 -17.38
CA TYR A 177 -1.49 -1.24 -16.95
C TYR A 177 -1.76 -0.09 -15.98
N CYS A 178 -3.02 0.35 -15.94
CA CYS A 178 -3.51 1.21 -14.88
C CYS A 178 -3.88 0.35 -13.67
N TYR A 179 -3.14 0.49 -12.59
CA TYR A 179 -3.34 -0.29 -11.36
C TYR A 179 -4.76 -0.12 -10.81
N ALA A 180 -5.22 1.13 -10.73
CA ALA A 180 -6.56 1.45 -10.24
C ALA A 180 -7.68 0.83 -11.08
N ALA A 181 -7.49 0.73 -12.41
CA ALA A 181 -8.46 0.07 -13.28
C ALA A 181 -8.53 -1.44 -13.03
N LEU A 182 -7.40 -2.10 -12.75
CA LEU A 182 -7.37 -3.52 -12.39
C LEU A 182 -8.08 -3.77 -11.06
N ALA A 183 -7.78 -2.97 -10.03
CA ALA A 183 -8.43 -3.03 -8.73
C ALA A 183 -9.96 -2.83 -8.84
N LEU A 184 -10.39 -1.84 -9.61
CA LEU A 184 -11.81 -1.56 -9.82
C LEU A 184 -12.52 -2.70 -10.58
N ARG A 185 -11.85 -3.30 -11.58
CA ARG A 185 -12.39 -4.48 -12.29
C ARG A 185 -12.63 -5.63 -11.32
N HIS A 186 -11.68 -5.92 -10.43
CA HIS A 186 -11.82 -6.95 -9.40
C HIS A 186 -12.96 -6.64 -8.44
N TYR A 187 -13.04 -5.41 -7.93
CA TYR A 187 -14.12 -4.97 -7.05
C TYR A 187 -15.51 -5.23 -7.67
N ARG A 188 -15.69 -4.87 -8.95
CA ARG A 188 -16.95 -5.12 -9.66
C ARG A 188 -17.25 -6.60 -9.85
N ALA A 189 -16.23 -7.43 -10.05
CA ALA A 189 -16.41 -8.89 -10.10
C ALA A 189 -16.89 -9.44 -8.76
N LEU A 190 -16.30 -9.02 -7.64
CA LEU A 190 -16.73 -9.40 -6.30
C LEU A 190 -18.17 -8.95 -5.99
N GLN A 191 -18.57 -7.76 -6.43
CA GLN A 191 -19.94 -7.30 -6.25
C GLN A 191 -20.95 -8.22 -6.93
N ARG A 192 -20.66 -8.70 -8.14
CA ARG A 192 -21.54 -9.60 -8.90
C ARG A 192 -21.64 -10.99 -8.27
N LEU A 193 -20.63 -11.43 -7.52
CA LEU A 193 -20.64 -12.73 -6.83
C LEU A 193 -21.45 -12.69 -5.52
N ASN A 194 -21.65 -11.49 -4.97
CA ASN A 194 -22.34 -11.28 -3.69
C ASN A 194 -23.75 -10.66 -3.87
N SER A 195 -24.21 -10.45 -5.08
CA SER A 195 -25.58 -10.03 -5.45
C SER A 195 -26.43 -11.23 -5.88
#